data_2f75c41d16b37f7c63d802dbd5e8c026
#
_entry.id   2f75c41d16b37f7c63d802dbd5e8c026
#
_cell.length_a   1.000
_cell.length_b   1.000
_cell.length_c   1.000
_cell.angle_alpha   90.00
_cell.angle_beta   90.00
_cell.angle_gamma   90.00
#
_symmetry.space_group_name_H-M   'P 1'
#
loop_
_entity.id
_entity.type
_entity.pdbx_description
1 polymer ?
#
loop_
_entity_poly.entity_id
_entity_poly.type
_entity_poly.pdbx_seq_one_letter_code
_entity_poly.pdbx_strand_id
1 'polypeptide(L)'
;DALTLSGGNQQKIVIGKWLNHGADLFIFDEPTVGVDIGACLAIYRCLADLSARGAAILLVSSNLPELMGLTHRMLVMSGGDIVAEFDRADYDEHRILEQFF
;
A
#
# COMPACT_ATOMS: atom_id res chain seq x y z
N ASP A 1 -18.23 16.72 7.36
CA ASP A 1 -17.84 15.66 8.28
C ASP A 1 -17.11 14.54 7.54
N ALA A 2 -15.98 14.10 8.09
CA ALA A 2 -15.17 13.03 7.49
C ALA A 2 -15.96 11.74 7.33
N LEU A 3 -16.93 11.46 8.20
CA LEU A 3 -17.75 10.26 8.15
C LEU A 3 -18.71 10.23 6.96
N THR A 4 -18.98 11.38 6.34
CA THR A 4 -19.86 11.45 5.17
C THR A 4 -19.13 11.41 3.85
N LEU A 5 -17.79 11.40 3.89
CA LEU A 5 -16.95 11.34 2.68
C LEU A 5 -16.81 9.91 2.17
N SER A 6 -16.44 9.77 0.89
CA SER A 6 -16.11 8.46 0.34
C SER A 6 -14.90 7.86 1.07
N GLY A 7 -14.75 6.54 0.99
CA GLY A 7 -13.61 5.85 1.60
C GLY A 7 -12.26 6.42 1.18
N GLY A 8 -12.11 6.78 -0.11
CA GLY A 8 -10.89 7.39 -0.62
C GLY A 8 -10.59 8.76 0.00
N ASN A 9 -11.61 9.58 0.19
CA ASN A 9 -11.44 10.87 0.83
C ASN A 9 -11.11 10.74 2.31
N GLN A 10 -11.69 9.76 2.99
CA GLN A 10 -11.37 9.46 4.37
C GLN A 10 -9.91 9.03 4.51
N GLN A 11 -9.41 8.18 3.61
CA GLN A 11 -8.00 7.77 3.58
C GLN A 11 -7.07 8.96 3.39
N LYS A 12 -7.39 9.86 2.48
CA LYS A 12 -6.60 11.08 2.26
C LYS A 12 -6.51 11.95 3.51
N ILE A 13 -7.61 12.09 4.24
CA ILE A 13 -7.65 12.87 5.48
C ILE A 13 -6.74 12.23 6.53
N VAL A 14 -6.79 10.92 6.68
CA VAL A 14 -5.95 10.17 7.62
C VAL A 14 -4.47 10.35 7.26
N ILE A 15 -4.11 10.17 5.98
CA ILE A 15 -2.73 10.35 5.51
C ILE A 15 -2.24 11.76 5.78
N GLY A 16 -3.03 12.79 5.45
CA GLY A 16 -2.66 14.16 5.68
C GLY A 16 -2.41 14.47 7.17
N LYS A 17 -3.23 13.88 8.03
CA LYS A 17 -3.07 14.03 9.48
C LYS A 17 -1.74 13.46 9.97
N TRP A 18 -1.36 12.28 9.49
CA TRP A 18 -0.09 11.65 9.85
C TRP A 18 1.12 12.42 9.29
N LEU A 19 1.00 12.98 8.09
CA LEU A 19 2.05 13.84 7.52
C LEU A 19 2.37 15.01 8.45
N ASN A 20 1.35 15.62 9.03
CA ASN A 20 1.52 16.74 9.93
C ASN A 20 2.22 16.38 11.25
N HIS A 21 2.22 15.09 11.60
CA HIS A 21 2.91 14.60 12.79
C HIS A 21 4.39 14.26 12.54
N GLY A 22 4.86 14.35 11.30
CA GLY A 22 6.25 14.09 10.96
C GLY A 22 6.71 12.65 11.19
N ALA A 23 5.79 11.68 11.08
CA ALA A 23 6.13 10.28 11.27
C ALA A 23 7.10 9.79 10.18
N ASP A 24 8.06 8.94 10.57
CA ASP A 24 9.05 8.37 9.65
C ASP A 24 8.61 7.02 9.05
N LEU A 25 7.71 6.33 9.71
CA LEU A 25 7.14 5.06 9.27
C LEU A 25 5.63 5.17 9.18
N PHE A 26 5.08 4.78 8.04
CA PHE A 26 3.64 4.74 7.80
C PHE A 26 3.21 3.32 7.48
N ILE A 27 2.10 2.88 8.09
CA ILE A 27 1.51 1.57 7.84
C ILE A 27 0.13 1.77 7.23
N PHE A 28 -0.08 1.18 6.06
CA PHE A 28 -1.38 1.22 5.36
C PHE A 28 -1.88 -0.20 5.17
N ASP A 29 -3.04 -0.48 5.71
CA ASP A 29 -3.67 -1.81 5.63
C ASP A 29 -4.87 -1.73 4.68
N GLU A 30 -4.72 -2.39 3.51
CA GLU A 30 -5.75 -2.46 2.46
C GLU A 30 -6.33 -1.07 2.11
N PRO A 31 -5.48 -0.08 1.78
CA PRO A 31 -5.94 1.31 1.69
C PRO A 31 -6.90 1.59 0.53
N THR A 32 -6.96 0.71 -0.47
CA THR A 32 -7.78 0.91 -1.66
C THR A 32 -9.00 0.01 -1.75
N VAL A 33 -9.25 -0.81 -0.73
CA VAL A 33 -10.42 -1.69 -0.70
C VAL A 33 -11.70 -0.85 -0.66
N GLY A 34 -12.61 -1.11 -1.61
CA GLY A 34 -13.88 -0.40 -1.70
C GLY A 34 -13.78 1.03 -2.21
N VAL A 35 -12.64 1.41 -2.80
CA VAL A 35 -12.35 2.76 -3.27
C VAL A 35 -12.37 2.80 -4.79
N ASP A 36 -12.97 3.85 -5.39
CA ASP A 36 -12.98 3.99 -6.84
C ASP A 36 -11.58 4.29 -7.42
N ILE A 37 -11.44 4.13 -8.73
CA ILE A 37 -10.15 4.27 -9.42
C ILE A 37 -9.53 5.65 -9.22
N GLY A 38 -10.34 6.71 -9.31
CA GLY A 38 -9.82 8.07 -9.13
C GLY A 38 -9.26 8.31 -7.74
N ALA A 39 -9.96 7.82 -6.72
CA ALA A 39 -9.50 7.93 -5.34
C ALA A 39 -8.29 7.03 -5.09
N CYS A 40 -8.22 5.85 -5.71
CA CYS A 40 -7.03 4.99 -5.64
C CYS A 40 -5.79 5.71 -6.15
N LEU A 41 -5.89 6.38 -7.31
CA LEU A 41 -4.77 7.14 -7.88
C LEU A 41 -4.30 8.23 -6.94
N ALA A 42 -5.24 8.91 -6.26
CA ALA A 42 -4.89 9.93 -5.29
C ALA A 42 -4.14 9.34 -4.08
N ILE A 43 -4.56 8.17 -3.62
CA ILE A 43 -3.86 7.46 -2.54
C ILE A 43 -2.45 7.07 -2.99
N TYR A 44 -2.29 6.56 -4.19
CA TYR A 44 -0.98 6.18 -4.73
C TYR A 44 -0.03 7.38 -4.81
N ARG A 45 -0.54 8.55 -5.21
CA ARG A 45 0.25 9.77 -5.23
C ARG A 45 0.70 10.18 -3.84
N CYS A 46 -0.17 10.05 -2.84
CA CYS A 46 0.18 10.31 -1.45
C CYS A 46 1.30 9.39 -0.97
N LEU A 47 1.22 8.09 -1.31
CA LEU A 47 2.27 7.13 -0.95
C LEU A 47 3.60 7.50 -1.62
N ALA A 48 3.55 7.87 -2.89
CA ALA A 48 4.75 8.29 -3.63
C ALA A 48 5.38 9.55 -3.01
N ASP A 49 4.57 10.52 -2.62
CA ASP A 49 5.04 11.74 -1.99
C ASP A 49 5.71 11.46 -0.64
N LEU A 50 5.12 10.57 0.17
CA LEU A 50 5.71 10.15 1.44
C LEU A 50 7.06 9.49 1.23
N SER A 51 7.15 8.59 0.26
CA SER A 51 8.40 7.91 -0.08
C SER A 51 9.45 8.89 -0.56
N ALA A 52 9.08 9.85 -1.39
CA ALA A 52 9.98 10.88 -1.90
C ALA A 52 10.54 11.77 -0.79
N ARG A 53 9.82 11.90 0.32
CA ARG A 53 10.27 12.65 1.50
C ARG A 53 11.15 11.81 2.43
N GLY A 54 11.45 10.59 2.07
CA GLY A 54 12.30 9.70 2.86
C GLY A 54 11.56 8.86 3.90
N ALA A 55 10.23 8.86 3.88
CA ALA A 55 9.46 8.02 4.79
C ALA A 55 9.52 6.54 4.37
N ALA A 56 9.51 5.65 5.34
CA ALA A 56 9.33 4.23 5.11
C ALA A 56 7.83 3.90 5.11
N ILE A 57 7.41 3.03 4.20
CA ILE A 57 6.01 2.65 4.07
C ILE A 57 5.89 1.13 4.12
N LEU A 58 5.03 0.65 5.01
CA LEU A 58 4.59 -0.75 5.01
C LEU A 58 3.18 -0.79 4.45
N LEU A 59 3.04 -1.40 3.28
CA LEU A 59 1.76 -1.53 2.59
C LEU A 59 1.29 -2.97 2.68
N VAL A 60 0.13 -3.18 3.30
CA VAL A 60 -0.54 -4.48 3.36
C VAL A 60 -1.68 -4.44 2.34
N SER A 61 -1.66 -5.35 1.38
CA SER A 61 -2.68 -5.40 0.33
C SER A 61 -2.86 -6.82 -0.21
N SER A 62 -4.09 -7.14 -0.57
CA SER A 62 -4.42 -8.38 -1.29
C SER A 62 -4.43 -8.17 -2.81
N ASN A 63 -4.21 -6.94 -3.27
CA ASN A 63 -4.17 -6.60 -4.70
C ASN A 63 -2.74 -6.69 -5.21
N LEU A 64 -2.40 -7.80 -5.87
CA LEU A 64 -1.04 -8.03 -6.33
C LEU A 64 -0.55 -6.99 -7.35
N PRO A 65 -1.32 -6.58 -8.38
CA PRO A 65 -0.86 -5.51 -9.27
C PRO A 65 -0.53 -4.21 -8.55
N GLU A 66 -1.31 -3.85 -7.52
CA GLU A 66 -1.04 -2.68 -6.68
C GLU A 66 0.31 -2.80 -5.99
N LEU A 67 0.56 -3.92 -5.34
CA LEU A 67 1.83 -4.17 -4.66
C LEU A 67 3.01 -4.15 -5.63
N MET A 68 2.88 -4.79 -6.78
CA MET A 68 3.94 -4.82 -7.79
C MET A 68 4.26 -3.44 -8.32
N GLY A 69 3.26 -2.57 -8.44
CA GLY A 69 3.45 -1.22 -8.96
C GLY A 69 4.00 -0.22 -7.95
N LEU A 70 3.79 -0.44 -6.66
CA LEU A 70 4.06 0.56 -5.62
C LEU A 70 5.26 0.23 -4.73
N THR A 71 5.71 -1.02 -4.66
CA THR A 71 6.67 -1.44 -3.64
C THR A 71 8.04 -1.75 -4.22
N HIS A 72 9.08 -1.59 -3.38
CA HIS A 72 10.46 -1.96 -3.70
C HIS A 72 10.78 -3.39 -3.30
N ARG A 73 10.08 -3.89 -2.31
CA ARG A 73 10.25 -5.24 -1.77
C ARG A 73 8.89 -5.77 -1.35
N MET A 74 8.70 -7.06 -1.52
CA MET A 74 7.43 -7.72 -1.20
C MET A 74 7.68 -8.94 -0.34
N LEU A 75 6.90 -9.06 0.73
CA LEU A 75 6.84 -10.27 1.55
C LEU A 75 5.49 -10.94 1.27
N VAL A 76 5.53 -12.23 1.01
CA VAL A 76 4.31 -13.02 0.77
C VAL A 76 3.99 -13.80 2.03
N MET A 77 2.75 -13.66 2.51
CA MET A 77 2.27 -14.38 3.69
C MET A 77 1.24 -15.43 3.29
N SER A 78 1.31 -16.58 3.92
CA SER A 78 0.33 -17.66 3.76
C SER A 78 0.24 -18.44 5.06
N GLY A 79 -0.99 -18.69 5.52
CA GLY A 79 -1.22 -19.45 6.75
C GLY A 79 -0.61 -18.82 8.00
N GLY A 80 -0.42 -17.50 8.02
CA GLY A 80 0.17 -16.78 9.15
C GLY A 80 1.69 -16.69 9.12
N ASP A 81 2.34 -17.29 8.13
CA ASP A 81 3.80 -17.28 7.99
C ASP A 81 4.25 -16.51 6.75
N ILE A 82 5.46 -15.94 6.81
CA ILE A 82 6.11 -15.36 5.64
C ILE A 82 6.72 -16.52 4.85
N VAL A 83 6.22 -16.76 3.63
CA VAL A 83 6.63 -17.90 2.81
C VAL A 83 7.59 -17.52 1.69
N ALA A 84 7.70 -16.24 1.34
CA ALA A 84 8.60 -15.78 0.29
C ALA A 84 8.89 -14.30 0.43
N GLU A 85 10.01 -13.87 -0.17
CA GLU A 85 10.41 -12.47 -0.27
C GLU A 85 10.90 -12.21 -1.68
N PHE A 86 10.50 -11.08 -2.27
CA PHE A 86 10.92 -10.67 -3.60
C PHE A 86 11.40 -9.22 -3.58
N ASP A 87 12.52 -8.95 -4.24
CA ASP A 87 12.92 -7.60 -4.57
C ASP A 87 12.23 -7.17 -5.87
N ARG A 88 12.08 -5.86 -6.08
CA ARG A 88 11.38 -5.33 -7.27
C ARG A 88 11.92 -5.89 -8.58
N ALA A 89 13.23 -6.08 -8.69
CA ALA A 89 13.87 -6.64 -9.88
C ALA A 89 13.40 -8.06 -10.21
N ASP A 90 12.90 -8.78 -9.21
CA ASP A 90 12.47 -10.18 -9.31
C ASP A 90 10.97 -10.34 -9.38
N TYR A 91 10.20 -9.25 -9.47
CA TYR A 91 8.75 -9.32 -9.51
C TYR A 91 8.27 -10.01 -10.78
N ASP A 92 7.53 -11.09 -10.61
CA ASP A 92 6.90 -11.88 -11.64
C ASP A 92 5.58 -12.40 -11.04
N GLU A 93 4.46 -11.98 -11.60
CA GLU A 93 3.14 -12.31 -11.07
C GLU A 93 2.94 -13.81 -10.92
N HIS A 94 3.35 -14.59 -11.91
CA HIS A 94 3.20 -16.05 -11.89
C HIS A 94 4.00 -16.68 -10.74
N ARG A 95 5.25 -16.28 -10.57
CA ARG A 95 6.12 -16.79 -9.49
C ARG A 95 5.60 -16.41 -8.12
N ILE A 96 5.06 -15.20 -7.99
CA ILE A 96 4.50 -14.72 -6.72
C ILE A 96 3.24 -15.51 -6.38
N LEU A 97 2.35 -15.71 -7.35
CA LEU A 97 1.11 -16.46 -7.13
C LEU A 97 1.36 -17.92 -6.77
N GLU A 98 2.43 -18.51 -7.26
CA GLU A 98 2.80 -19.88 -6.90
C GLU A 98 3.01 -20.07 -5.39
N GLN A 99 3.36 -19.02 -4.67
CA GLN A 99 3.62 -19.08 -3.24
C GLN A 99 2.35 -19.26 -2.41
N PHE A 100 1.18 -18.98 -2.98
CA PHE A 100 -0.12 -19.13 -2.31
C PHE A 100 -0.71 -20.52 -2.42
N PHE A 101 -0.17 -21.37 -3.27
CA PHE A 101 -0.74 -22.68 -3.58
C PHE A 101 0.20 -23.84 -3.27
#